data_b81b326248ea1c75c715d390bb33fe3a
#
_entry.id   b81b326248ea1c75c715d390bb33fe3a
#
_cell.length_a   1.000
_cell.length_b   1.000
_cell.length_c   1.000
_cell.angle_alpha   90.00
_cell.angle_beta   90.00
_cell.angle_gamma   90.00
#
_symmetry.space_group_name_H-M   'P 1'
#
loop_
_entity.id
_entity.type
_entity.pdbx_description
1 polymer ?
#
loop_
_entity_poly.entity_id
_entity_poly.type
_entity_poly.pdbx_seq_one_letter_code
_entity_poly.pdbx_strand_id
1 'polypeptide(L)'
;MANTDKAVGPADFAKMTELHDMAAHACELLKAMANEWRLMILCQLAEGEKSVSELQGLLGLSQSALSQHLAILRREKIVRARKQAQSVSYSLAGDEATKVMETLHEVFCDRT
;
A
#
# COMPACT_ATOMS: atom_id res chain seq x y z
N MET A 1 -24.66 17.78 5.91
CA MET A 1 -24.53 16.67 6.87
C MET A 1 -25.26 15.43 6.40
N ALA A 2 -24.89 14.34 6.97
CA ALA A 2 -25.45 13.07 6.56
C ALA A 2 -26.96 13.02 6.76
N ASN A 3 -27.63 12.41 5.82
CA ASN A 3 -29.06 12.24 5.88
C ASN A 3 -29.35 10.91 6.56
N THR A 4 -29.67 10.95 7.84
CA THR A 4 -29.85 9.75 8.65
C THR A 4 -31.29 9.28 8.75
N ASP A 5 -32.19 10.03 8.19
CA ASP A 5 -33.62 9.74 8.36
C ASP A 5 -34.21 8.87 7.27
N LYS A 6 -33.41 8.49 6.31
CA LYS A 6 -33.86 7.70 5.19
C LYS A 6 -34.14 6.27 5.61
N ALA A 7 -35.30 5.77 5.25
CA ALA A 7 -35.60 4.37 5.46
C ALA A 7 -34.69 3.51 4.59
N VAL A 8 -34.22 2.41 5.13
CA VAL A 8 -33.33 1.51 4.43
C VAL A 8 -34.16 0.44 3.73
N GLY A 9 -34.18 0.47 2.40
CA GLY A 9 -34.83 -0.55 1.61
C GLY A 9 -33.85 -1.65 1.20
N PRO A 10 -34.35 -2.69 0.53
CA PRO A 10 -33.47 -3.79 0.11
C PRO A 10 -32.31 -3.36 -0.78
N ALA A 11 -32.55 -2.43 -1.70
CA ALA A 11 -31.50 -1.94 -2.59
C ALA A 11 -30.48 -1.13 -1.81
N ASP A 12 -30.92 -0.33 -0.86
CA ASP A 12 -30.03 0.44 -0.02
C ASP A 12 -29.20 -0.46 0.89
N PHE A 13 -29.80 -1.54 1.35
CA PHE A 13 -29.09 -2.50 2.19
C PHE A 13 -27.97 -3.19 1.41
N ALA A 14 -28.24 -3.56 0.16
CA ALA A 14 -27.21 -4.15 -0.71
C ALA A 14 -26.08 -3.17 -0.95
N LYS A 15 -26.38 -1.90 -1.18
CA LYS A 15 -25.37 -0.87 -1.37
C LYS A 15 -24.54 -0.64 -0.11
N MET A 16 -25.18 -0.70 1.05
CA MET A 16 -24.48 -0.58 2.32
C MET A 16 -23.51 -1.74 2.52
N THR A 17 -23.92 -2.93 2.15
CA THR A 17 -23.03 -4.09 2.25
C THR A 17 -21.83 -3.94 1.34
N GLU A 18 -22.06 -3.51 0.11
CA GLU A 18 -20.97 -3.25 -0.83
C GLU A 18 -20.03 -2.18 -0.31
N LEU A 19 -20.57 -1.12 0.25
CA LEU A 19 -19.77 -0.04 0.81
C LEU A 19 -18.95 -0.54 1.99
N HIS A 20 -19.54 -1.34 2.83
CA HIS A 20 -18.85 -1.90 3.99
C HIS A 20 -17.69 -2.81 3.54
N ASP A 21 -17.93 -3.65 2.54
CA ASP A 21 -16.88 -4.54 2.02
C ASP A 21 -15.75 -3.73 1.40
N MET A 22 -16.07 -2.69 0.68
CA MET A 22 -15.08 -1.81 0.08
C MET A 22 -14.27 -1.10 1.16
N ALA A 23 -14.94 -0.59 2.20
CA ALA A 23 -14.28 0.09 3.29
C ALA A 23 -13.33 -0.86 4.04
N ALA A 24 -13.77 -2.10 4.26
CA ALA A 24 -12.91 -3.09 4.92
C ALA A 24 -11.66 -3.38 4.10
N HIS A 25 -11.82 -3.54 2.79
CA HIS A 25 -10.69 -3.78 1.90
C HIS A 25 -9.74 -2.57 1.88
N ALA A 26 -10.31 -1.36 1.76
CA ALA A 26 -9.52 -0.14 1.78
C ALA A 26 -8.77 0.03 3.09
N CYS A 27 -9.39 -0.31 4.20
CA CYS A 27 -8.74 -0.21 5.51
C CYS A 27 -7.55 -1.16 5.61
N GLU A 28 -7.65 -2.37 5.10
CA GLU A 28 -6.53 -3.30 5.11
C GLU A 28 -5.35 -2.72 4.32
N LEU A 29 -5.63 -2.15 3.16
CA LEU A 29 -4.60 -1.50 2.36
C LEU A 29 -3.96 -0.35 3.12
N LEU A 30 -4.79 0.53 3.66
CA LEU A 30 -4.29 1.72 4.36
C LEU A 30 -3.51 1.36 5.61
N LYS A 31 -3.94 0.35 6.35
CA LYS A 31 -3.21 -0.11 7.54
C LYS A 31 -1.81 -0.59 7.18
N ALA A 32 -1.70 -1.33 6.09
CA ALA A 32 -0.40 -1.82 5.65
C ALA A 32 0.51 -0.67 5.21
N MET A 33 -0.07 0.39 4.66
CA MET A 33 0.70 1.54 4.18
C MET A 33 1.02 2.54 5.30
N ALA A 34 0.23 2.57 6.37
CA ALA A 34 0.32 3.61 7.41
C ALA A 34 1.45 3.33 8.40
N ASN A 35 2.67 3.39 7.90
CA ASN A 35 3.89 3.25 8.67
C ASN A 35 4.98 3.99 7.90
N GLU A 36 5.75 4.82 8.59
CA GLU A 36 6.75 5.66 7.92
C GLU A 36 7.72 4.85 7.08
N TRP A 37 8.24 3.76 7.64
CA TRP A 37 9.22 2.95 6.91
C TRP A 37 8.60 2.26 5.72
N ARG A 38 7.37 1.76 5.88
CA ARG A 38 6.70 1.13 4.75
C ARG A 38 6.38 2.13 3.66
N LEU A 39 5.97 3.35 4.03
CA LEU A 39 5.77 4.39 3.02
C LEU A 39 7.07 4.72 2.30
N MET A 40 8.19 4.80 3.03
CA MET A 40 9.48 5.05 2.40
C MET A 40 9.88 3.95 1.43
N ILE A 41 9.62 2.70 1.80
CA ILE A 41 9.84 1.57 0.90
C ILE A 41 9.03 1.74 -0.38
N LEU A 42 7.73 2.05 -0.22
CA LEU A 42 6.85 2.20 -1.37
C LEU A 42 7.25 3.37 -2.25
N CYS A 43 7.74 4.45 -1.66
CA CYS A 43 8.27 5.58 -2.43
C CYS A 43 9.45 5.14 -3.30
N GLN A 44 10.34 4.32 -2.76
CA GLN A 44 11.47 3.82 -3.53
C GLN A 44 11.01 2.90 -4.65
N LEU A 45 10.03 2.05 -4.36
CA LEU A 45 9.52 1.12 -5.36
C LEU A 45 8.67 1.82 -6.43
N ALA A 46 8.15 3.00 -6.13
CA ALA A 46 7.44 3.79 -7.12
C ALA A 46 8.36 4.23 -8.26
N GLU A 47 9.66 4.32 -7.99
CA GLU A 47 10.65 4.64 -9.02
C GLU A 47 10.99 3.44 -9.90
N GLY A 48 10.67 2.24 -9.45
CA GLY A 48 10.98 1.02 -10.16
C GLY A 48 11.39 -0.09 -9.22
N GLU A 49 11.58 -1.25 -9.78
CA GLU A 49 11.99 -2.43 -9.02
C GLU A 49 13.33 -2.18 -8.31
N LYS A 50 13.43 -2.64 -7.08
CA LYS A 50 14.65 -2.53 -6.31
C LYS A 50 14.95 -3.81 -5.56
N SER A 51 16.21 -4.15 -5.45
CA SER A 51 16.64 -5.31 -4.67
C SER A 51 16.59 -5.00 -3.18
N VAL A 52 16.59 -6.05 -2.39
CA VAL A 52 16.67 -5.91 -0.93
C VAL A 52 17.93 -5.13 -0.54
N SER A 53 19.04 -5.45 -1.18
CA SER A 53 20.30 -4.75 -0.91
C SER A 53 20.21 -3.26 -1.20
N GLU A 54 19.57 -2.90 -2.32
CA GLU A 54 19.38 -1.49 -2.67
C GLU A 54 18.50 -0.79 -1.64
N LEU A 55 17.42 -1.43 -1.23
CA LEU A 55 16.54 -0.84 -0.24
C LEU A 55 17.24 -0.66 1.11
N GLN A 56 18.04 -1.63 1.52
CA GLN A 56 18.82 -1.49 2.75
C GLN A 56 19.76 -0.29 2.68
N GLY A 57 20.47 -0.16 1.57
CA GLY A 57 21.39 0.94 1.40
C GLY A 57 20.70 2.30 1.39
N LEU A 58 19.56 2.38 0.74
CA LEU A 58 18.82 3.63 0.62
C LEU A 58 18.16 4.04 1.94
N LEU A 59 17.64 3.08 2.69
CA LEU A 59 16.84 3.38 3.86
C LEU A 59 17.59 3.24 5.18
N GLY A 60 18.75 2.59 5.16
CA GLY A 60 19.51 2.40 6.38
C GLY A 60 18.87 1.45 7.37
N LEU A 61 17.98 0.58 6.92
CA LEU A 61 17.34 -0.40 7.77
C LEU A 61 18.17 -1.67 7.86
N SER A 62 18.06 -2.36 8.99
CA SER A 62 18.62 -3.70 9.10
C SER A 62 17.85 -4.64 8.17
N GLN A 63 18.48 -5.74 7.78
CA GLN A 63 17.81 -6.71 6.94
C GLN A 63 16.57 -7.28 7.63
N SER A 64 16.66 -7.50 8.93
CA SER A 64 15.55 -8.02 9.71
C SER A 64 14.34 -7.07 9.69
N ALA A 65 14.59 -5.80 9.96
CA ALA A 65 13.52 -4.79 9.94
C ALA A 65 12.91 -4.66 8.55
N LEU A 66 13.76 -4.58 7.54
CA LEU A 66 13.29 -4.46 6.15
C LEU A 66 12.45 -5.68 5.76
N SER A 67 12.92 -6.87 6.12
CA SER A 67 12.20 -8.11 5.80
C SER A 67 10.82 -8.14 6.44
N GLN A 68 10.70 -7.65 7.67
CA GLN A 68 9.40 -7.60 8.35
C GLN A 68 8.44 -6.65 7.64
N HIS A 69 8.92 -5.49 7.25
CA HIS A 69 8.08 -4.53 6.52
C HIS A 69 7.67 -5.07 5.16
N LEU A 70 8.60 -5.68 4.44
CA LEU A 70 8.31 -6.26 3.13
C LEU A 70 7.33 -7.42 3.25
N ALA A 71 7.42 -8.22 4.32
CA ALA A 71 6.49 -9.32 4.53
C ALA A 71 5.05 -8.82 4.69
N ILE A 72 4.87 -7.73 5.44
CA ILE A 72 3.54 -7.14 5.60
C ILE A 72 3.01 -6.66 4.26
N LEU A 73 3.82 -5.92 3.52
CA LEU A 73 3.42 -5.38 2.22
C LEU A 73 3.12 -6.50 1.23
N ARG A 74 3.88 -7.57 1.27
CA ARG A 74 3.68 -8.70 0.37
C ARG A 74 2.42 -9.47 0.73
N ARG A 75 2.16 -9.67 2.03
CA ARG A 75 0.95 -10.35 2.49
C ARG A 75 -0.30 -9.62 2.01
N GLU A 76 -0.25 -8.29 2.02
CA GLU A 76 -1.37 -7.47 1.56
C GLU A 76 -1.36 -7.25 0.05
N LYS A 77 -0.45 -7.90 -0.65
CA LYS A 77 -0.36 -7.86 -2.12
C LYS A 77 -0.08 -6.47 -2.67
N ILE A 78 0.57 -5.65 -1.87
CA ILE A 78 0.98 -4.29 -2.28
C ILE A 78 2.28 -4.34 -3.06
N VAL A 79 3.13 -5.29 -2.72
CA VAL A 79 4.37 -5.51 -3.45
C VAL A 79 4.46 -6.97 -3.87
N ARG A 80 5.27 -7.24 -4.87
CA ARG A 80 5.62 -8.59 -5.25
C ARG A 80 7.13 -8.76 -5.21
N ALA A 81 7.55 -9.99 -4.92
CA ALA A 81 8.96 -10.33 -4.88
C ALA A 81 9.31 -11.11 -6.14
N ARG A 82 10.50 -10.85 -6.65
CA ARG A 82 11.06 -11.60 -7.77
C ARG A 82 12.44 -12.08 -7.36
N LYS A 83 12.61 -13.40 -7.36
CA LYS A 83 13.91 -13.97 -7.06
C LYS A 83 14.68 -14.16 -8.34
N GLN A 84 15.91 -13.69 -8.37
CA GLN A 84 16.75 -13.80 -9.54
C GLN A 84 18.15 -14.14 -9.05
N ALA A 85 18.59 -15.35 -9.35
CA ALA A 85 19.85 -15.90 -8.86
C ALA A 85 19.84 -15.83 -7.32
N GLN A 86 20.77 -15.11 -6.71
CA GLN A 86 20.87 -15.03 -5.26
C GLN A 86 20.28 -13.74 -4.69
N SER A 87 19.67 -12.93 -5.53
CA SER A 87 19.07 -11.69 -5.05
C SER A 87 17.56 -11.74 -5.15
N VAL A 88 16.91 -10.96 -4.30
CA VAL A 88 15.46 -10.80 -4.32
C VAL A 88 15.18 -9.32 -4.56
N SER A 89 14.32 -9.07 -5.53
CA SER A 89 13.90 -7.72 -5.87
C SER A 89 12.41 -7.59 -5.63
N TYR A 90 12.00 -6.38 -5.28
CA TYR A 90 10.59 -6.07 -5.01
C TYR A 90 10.12 -4.99 -5.95
N SER A 91 8.84 -5.04 -6.29
CA SER A 91 8.19 -4.02 -7.09
C SER A 91 6.76 -3.84 -6.60
N LEU A 92 6.17 -2.70 -6.94
CA LEU A 92 4.77 -2.46 -6.62
C LEU A 92 3.88 -3.45 -7.38
N ALA A 93 2.84 -3.92 -6.71
CA ALA A 93 1.89 -4.85 -7.29
C ALA A 93 0.50 -4.24 -7.27
N GLY A 94 -0.25 -4.45 -8.35
CA GLY A 94 -1.61 -3.94 -8.44
C GLY A 94 -1.65 -2.43 -8.66
N ASP A 95 -2.86 -1.92 -8.85
CA ASP A 95 -3.06 -0.50 -9.12
C ASP A 95 -3.42 0.31 -7.90
N GLU A 96 -3.97 -0.33 -6.89
CA GLU A 96 -4.52 0.36 -5.72
C GLU A 96 -3.45 1.14 -4.98
N ALA A 97 -2.40 0.46 -4.57
CA ALA A 97 -1.32 1.11 -3.83
C ALA A 97 -0.58 2.11 -4.70
N THR A 98 -0.40 1.78 -5.97
CA THR A 98 0.26 2.70 -6.91
C THR A 98 -0.49 4.02 -6.99
N LYS A 99 -1.81 3.96 -7.12
CA LYS A 99 -2.63 5.18 -7.20
C LYS A 99 -2.59 5.97 -5.91
N VAL A 100 -2.61 5.30 -4.76
CA VAL A 100 -2.49 5.98 -3.48
C VAL A 100 -1.14 6.68 -3.40
N MET A 101 -0.07 5.99 -3.79
CA MET A 101 1.27 6.58 -3.77
C MET A 101 1.38 7.79 -4.70
N GLU A 102 0.79 7.70 -5.88
CA GLU A 102 0.77 8.83 -6.81
C GLU A 102 0.06 10.04 -6.19
N THR A 103 -1.07 9.80 -5.54
CA THR A 103 -1.82 10.87 -4.88
C THR A 103 -1.02 11.49 -3.75
N LEU A 104 -0.39 10.66 -2.93
CA LEU A 104 0.45 11.16 -1.83
C LEU A 104 1.61 11.97 -2.37
N HIS A 105 2.21 11.53 -3.46
CA HIS A 105 3.30 12.25 -4.09
C HIS A 105 2.83 13.63 -4.55
N GLU A 106 1.67 13.70 -5.19
CA GLU A 106 1.10 14.99 -5.62
C GLU A 106 0.85 15.91 -4.44
N VAL A 107 0.28 15.36 -3.36
CA VAL A 107 -0.10 16.17 -2.20
C VAL A 107 1.13 16.68 -1.44
N PHE A 108 2.15 15.85 -1.28
CA PHE A 108 3.25 16.16 -0.37
C PHE A 108 4.57 16.48 -1.06
N CYS A 109 4.78 16.06 -2.29
CA CYS A 109 6.06 16.21 -2.97
C CYS A 109 6.01 17.18 -4.15
N ASP A 110 4.89 17.26 -4.85
CA ASP A 110 4.73 18.15 -6.01
C ASP A 110 4.25 19.52 -5.60
N ARG A 111 4.97 20.14 -4.69
CA ARG A 111 4.50 21.42 -4.11
C ARG A 111 5.19 22.64 -4.69
N THR A 112 6.10 22.41 -5.56
CA THR A 112 6.80 23.53 -6.22
C THR A 112 6.07 23.99 -7.51
#